data_fafc00c4f10a81a27f1fb81e4d646bb6
#
_entry.id   fafc00c4f10a81a27f1fb81e4d646bb6
#
_cell.length_a   1.000
_cell.length_b   1.000
_cell.length_c   1.000
_cell.angle_alpha   90.00
_cell.angle_beta   90.00
_cell.angle_gamma   90.00
#
_symmetry.space_group_name_H-M   'P 1'
#
loop_
_entity.id
_entity.type
_entity.pdbx_description
1 polymer ?
#
loop_
_entity_poly.entity_id
_entity_poly.type
_entity_poly.pdbx_seq_one_letter_code
_entity_poly.pdbx_strand_id
1 'polypeptide(L)'
;MLIDGLTVNTCPVGASDGVTLRNVKSISHPGWGDGLNVFASQNVLYDRVFCRNSDDCTTAYASRKGFFGNCRNVTMRNATLWADVAHPIFIGIHGNAERGDTIENLHYENIDILGQAEPQVDYQGCLAINCGDNNLVRNVTFDNIRIEQIEQGSILQVKVGYNQKYCTAPGRGVENVTFRNIRYKGHQPYLSIVNGYSEERKVKGVTFEGIKINGRLLHDKMEGKPAWYATADYIPMYVGNHVENIGFSIP
;
A
#
# COMPACT_ATOMS: atom_id res chain seq x y z
N MET A 1 -11.14 -3.82 -21.73
CA MET A 1 -11.43 -2.39 -22.05
C MET A 1 -10.14 -1.59 -21.97
N LEU A 2 -9.90 -0.64 -22.89
CA LEU A 2 -8.79 0.29 -22.84
C LEU A 2 -9.33 1.73 -22.72
N ILE A 3 -8.80 2.50 -21.77
CA ILE A 3 -8.99 3.95 -21.65
C ILE A 3 -7.60 4.58 -21.78
N ASP A 4 -7.43 5.49 -22.74
CA ASP A 4 -6.13 6.13 -23.03
C ASP A 4 -6.28 7.66 -23.18
N GLY A 5 -5.40 8.41 -22.51
CA GLY A 5 -5.31 9.87 -22.70
C GLY A 5 -6.42 10.71 -22.05
N LEU A 6 -7.03 10.25 -20.97
CA LEU A 6 -8.16 10.92 -20.31
C LEU A 6 -7.71 11.66 -19.03
N THR A 7 -8.35 12.80 -18.75
CA THR A 7 -8.26 13.48 -17.46
C THR A 7 -9.60 13.38 -16.73
N VAL A 8 -9.58 12.93 -15.48
CA VAL A 8 -10.78 12.67 -14.66
C VAL A 8 -10.59 13.19 -13.24
N ASN A 9 -11.66 13.32 -12.48
CA ASN A 9 -11.57 13.55 -11.04
C ASN A 9 -11.32 12.25 -10.30
N THR A 10 -12.12 11.22 -10.60
CA THR A 10 -11.99 9.86 -10.06
C THR A 10 -12.37 8.85 -11.15
N CYS A 11 -11.78 7.69 -11.11
CA CYS A 11 -12.10 6.63 -12.07
C CYS A 11 -12.02 5.25 -11.40
N PRO A 12 -13.08 4.83 -10.69
CA PRO A 12 -13.12 3.51 -10.11
C PRO A 12 -13.33 2.42 -11.18
N VAL A 13 -12.61 1.32 -11.04
CA VAL A 13 -12.82 0.07 -11.79
C VAL A 13 -13.53 -0.91 -10.87
N GLY A 14 -14.81 -1.17 -11.11
CA GLY A 14 -15.64 -2.03 -10.26
C GLY A 14 -16.17 -3.26 -11.00
N ALA A 15 -16.14 -4.44 -10.35
CA ALA A 15 -16.63 -5.72 -10.84
C ALA A 15 -16.24 -6.01 -12.31
N SER A 16 -15.00 -5.74 -12.65
CA SER A 16 -14.49 -5.78 -14.04
C SER A 16 -13.36 -6.80 -14.19
N ASP A 17 -13.22 -7.30 -15.43
CA ASP A 17 -12.13 -8.16 -15.85
C ASP A 17 -11.48 -7.61 -17.13
N GLY A 18 -10.15 -7.47 -17.11
CA GLY A 18 -9.39 -7.02 -18.27
C GLY A 18 -9.56 -5.52 -18.59
N VAL A 19 -9.17 -4.64 -17.66
CA VAL A 19 -9.21 -3.16 -17.84
C VAL A 19 -7.80 -2.60 -17.89
N THR A 20 -7.54 -1.75 -18.87
CA THR A 20 -6.31 -0.97 -18.97
C THR A 20 -6.64 0.53 -18.96
N LEU A 21 -6.05 1.26 -18.02
CA LEU A 21 -6.01 2.71 -17.99
C LEU A 21 -4.57 3.14 -18.32
N ARG A 22 -4.39 3.82 -19.44
CA ARG A 22 -3.07 4.25 -19.90
C ARG A 22 -3.06 5.75 -20.12
N ASN A 23 -2.00 6.43 -19.67
CA ASN A 23 -1.86 7.88 -19.84
C ASN A 23 -3.07 8.67 -19.29
N VAL A 24 -3.65 8.16 -18.20
CA VAL A 24 -4.79 8.78 -17.51
C VAL A 24 -4.29 9.67 -16.39
N LYS A 25 -4.89 10.84 -16.24
CA LYS A 25 -4.63 11.77 -15.13
C LYS A 25 -5.87 11.84 -14.25
N SER A 26 -5.69 11.59 -12.95
CA SER A 26 -6.72 11.81 -11.95
C SER A 26 -6.37 13.02 -11.10
N ILE A 27 -7.25 14.02 -11.07
CA ILE A 27 -7.05 15.27 -10.31
C ILE A 27 -8.34 15.62 -9.62
N SER A 28 -8.34 15.60 -8.29
CA SER A 28 -9.54 15.89 -7.50
C SER A 28 -9.32 17.00 -6.47
N HIS A 29 -10.35 17.80 -6.28
CA HIS A 29 -10.48 18.86 -5.28
C HIS A 29 -11.95 19.30 -5.21
N PRO A 30 -12.48 19.66 -4.05
CA PRO A 30 -12.02 19.50 -2.67
C PRO A 30 -12.31 18.11 -2.09
N GLY A 31 -12.04 17.87 -0.84
CA GLY A 31 -12.00 16.66 -0.04
C GLY A 31 -12.83 15.44 -0.44
N TRP A 32 -12.38 14.26 0.00
CA TRP A 32 -12.94 12.93 -0.29
C TRP A 32 -12.88 12.52 -1.76
N GLY A 33 -11.94 13.07 -2.49
CA GLY A 33 -11.75 12.79 -3.91
C GLY A 33 -10.68 11.76 -4.17
N ASP A 34 -11.01 10.47 -4.02
CA ASP A 34 -10.12 9.38 -4.41
C ASP A 34 -9.82 9.41 -5.91
N GLY A 35 -8.69 8.83 -6.29
CA GLY A 35 -8.23 8.76 -7.68
C GLY A 35 -8.68 7.51 -8.42
N LEU A 36 -7.71 6.65 -8.71
CA LEU A 36 -7.89 5.44 -9.53
C LEU A 36 -8.07 4.21 -8.63
N ASN A 37 -9.30 3.85 -8.33
CA ASN A 37 -9.63 2.77 -7.41
C ASN A 37 -10.00 1.48 -8.12
N VAL A 38 -9.71 0.34 -7.49
CA VAL A 38 -10.14 -0.99 -7.95
C VAL A 38 -11.01 -1.63 -6.89
N PHE A 39 -12.23 -2.03 -7.27
CA PHE A 39 -13.18 -2.74 -6.40
C PHE A 39 -13.60 -4.06 -7.02
N ALA A 40 -13.44 -5.18 -6.32
CA ALA A 40 -13.90 -6.50 -6.75
C ALA A 40 -13.60 -6.83 -8.24
N SER A 41 -12.40 -6.49 -8.70
CA SER A 41 -12.01 -6.58 -10.12
C SER A 41 -10.74 -7.39 -10.29
N GLN A 42 -10.49 -7.83 -11.54
CA GLN A 42 -9.27 -8.57 -11.85
C GLN A 42 -8.68 -8.17 -13.20
N ASN A 43 -7.36 -8.45 -13.37
CA ASN A 43 -6.62 -8.17 -14.59
C ASN A 43 -6.68 -6.67 -14.97
N VAL A 44 -6.34 -5.80 -14.00
CA VAL A 44 -6.36 -4.34 -14.16
C VAL A 44 -4.94 -3.82 -14.33
N LEU A 45 -4.71 -3.02 -15.35
CA LEU A 45 -3.43 -2.36 -15.61
C LEU A 45 -3.60 -0.83 -15.60
N TYR A 46 -2.85 -0.18 -14.74
CA TYR A 46 -2.58 1.26 -14.78
C TYR A 46 -1.16 1.49 -15.33
N ASP A 47 -1.02 2.15 -16.47
CA ASP A 47 0.27 2.41 -17.12
C ASP A 47 0.42 3.89 -17.47
N ARG A 48 1.50 4.52 -17.01
CA ARG A 48 1.78 5.95 -17.23
C ARG A 48 0.66 6.86 -16.75
N VAL A 49 0.23 6.67 -15.51
CA VAL A 49 -0.83 7.47 -14.90
C VAL A 49 -0.24 8.55 -14.00
N PHE A 50 -0.98 9.64 -13.84
CA PHE A 50 -0.71 10.71 -12.90
C PHE A 50 -1.92 10.87 -11.97
N CYS A 51 -1.69 10.88 -10.68
CA CYS A 51 -2.72 11.13 -9.68
C CYS A 51 -2.30 12.27 -8.76
N ARG A 52 -3.14 13.30 -8.64
CA ARG A 52 -3.11 14.27 -7.56
C ARG A 52 -4.49 14.39 -6.95
N ASN A 53 -4.65 13.80 -5.78
CA ASN A 53 -5.98 13.61 -5.18
C ASN A 53 -6.06 14.16 -3.76
N SER A 54 -7.25 14.64 -3.42
CA SER A 54 -7.57 15.13 -2.08
C SER A 54 -8.03 14.03 -1.12
N ASP A 55 -7.83 12.78 -1.50
CA ASP A 55 -7.96 11.54 -0.76
C ASP A 55 -7.03 10.50 -1.42
N ASP A 56 -7.22 9.19 -1.22
CA ASP A 56 -6.34 8.15 -1.76
C ASP A 56 -6.11 8.27 -3.27
N CYS A 57 -4.85 8.30 -3.73
CA CYS A 57 -4.56 8.32 -5.17
C CYS A 57 -4.97 7.03 -5.87
N THR A 58 -4.76 5.88 -5.22
CA THR A 58 -5.20 4.57 -5.72
C THR A 58 -5.49 3.63 -4.57
N THR A 59 -6.58 2.88 -4.72
CA THR A 59 -6.94 1.84 -3.76
C THR A 59 -7.17 0.50 -4.45
N ALA A 60 -6.87 -0.59 -3.74
CA ALA A 60 -7.26 -1.93 -4.11
C ALA A 60 -8.11 -2.54 -3.00
N TYR A 61 -9.41 -2.59 -3.23
CA TYR A 61 -10.39 -3.16 -2.31
C TYR A 61 -11.04 -4.40 -2.91
N ALA A 62 -11.44 -5.32 -2.06
CA ALA A 62 -12.35 -6.40 -2.42
C ALA A 62 -13.79 -5.86 -2.54
N SER A 63 -14.75 -6.43 -1.82
CA SER A 63 -16.13 -5.94 -1.85
C SER A 63 -16.24 -4.50 -1.33
N ARG A 64 -16.78 -3.58 -2.16
CA ARG A 64 -16.95 -2.16 -1.82
C ARG A 64 -18.04 -1.50 -2.67
N LYS A 65 -18.82 -0.58 -2.09
CA LYS A 65 -19.80 0.28 -2.79
C LYS A 65 -20.75 -0.49 -3.74
N GLY A 66 -21.24 -1.67 -3.34
CA GLY A 66 -22.15 -2.49 -4.16
C GLY A 66 -21.46 -3.40 -5.17
N PHE A 67 -20.14 -3.36 -5.30
CA PHE A 67 -19.35 -4.36 -6.01
C PHE A 67 -18.91 -5.45 -5.04
N PHE A 68 -19.06 -6.72 -5.42
CA PHE A 68 -18.79 -7.84 -4.54
C PHE A 68 -17.83 -8.83 -5.19
N GLY A 69 -16.76 -9.19 -4.48
CA GLY A 69 -15.80 -10.19 -4.92
C GLY A 69 -14.37 -9.90 -4.52
N ASN A 70 -13.49 -10.75 -5.00
CA ASN A 70 -12.05 -10.61 -4.82
C ASN A 70 -11.48 -9.50 -5.71
N CYS A 71 -10.33 -8.95 -5.30
CA CYS A 71 -9.51 -8.08 -6.14
C CYS A 71 -8.20 -8.80 -6.45
N ARG A 72 -7.85 -8.97 -7.74
CA ARG A 72 -6.65 -9.74 -8.09
C ARG A 72 -5.99 -9.29 -9.39
N ASN A 73 -4.69 -9.59 -9.52
CA ASN A 73 -3.92 -9.30 -10.72
C ASN A 73 -4.01 -7.82 -11.12
N VAL A 74 -3.67 -6.92 -10.20
CA VAL A 74 -3.64 -5.47 -10.44
C VAL A 74 -2.19 -5.03 -10.59
N THR A 75 -1.89 -4.35 -11.67
CA THR A 75 -0.57 -3.75 -11.91
C THR A 75 -0.70 -2.26 -12.09
N MET A 76 0.10 -1.49 -11.35
CA MET A 76 0.34 -0.07 -11.62
C MET A 76 1.81 0.14 -11.89
N ARG A 77 2.14 0.77 -13.02
CA ARG A 77 3.52 1.03 -13.40
C ARG A 77 3.72 2.39 -14.06
N ASN A 78 4.95 2.90 -13.94
CA ASN A 78 5.35 4.17 -14.58
C ASN A 78 4.41 5.32 -14.15
N ALA A 79 4.12 5.41 -12.86
CA ALA A 79 3.13 6.34 -12.33
C ALA A 79 3.76 7.46 -11.50
N THR A 80 3.05 8.57 -11.40
CA THR A 80 3.38 9.66 -10.48
C THR A 80 2.16 9.93 -9.60
N LEU A 81 2.35 9.90 -8.29
CA LEU A 81 1.28 10.01 -7.29
C LEU A 81 1.56 11.16 -6.32
N TRP A 82 0.54 11.92 -6.02
CA TRP A 82 0.56 12.99 -5.03
C TRP A 82 -0.75 12.98 -4.24
N ALA A 83 -0.71 12.48 -3.02
CA ALA A 83 -1.84 12.51 -2.10
C ALA A 83 -1.80 13.81 -1.29
N ASP A 84 -2.64 14.78 -1.64
CA ASP A 84 -2.78 16.01 -0.85
C ASP A 84 -3.35 15.69 0.55
N VAL A 85 -4.15 14.62 0.66
CA VAL A 85 -4.60 13.98 1.89
C VAL A 85 -4.63 12.47 1.68
N ALA A 86 -4.46 11.67 2.72
CA ALA A 86 -4.51 10.20 2.75
C ALA A 86 -3.32 9.52 2.04
N HIS A 87 -3.55 8.52 1.19
CA HIS A 87 -2.50 7.62 0.75
C HIS A 87 -2.21 7.71 -0.75
N PRO A 88 -0.93 7.68 -1.15
CA PRO A 88 -0.58 7.41 -2.54
C PRO A 88 -1.03 6.03 -3.00
N ILE A 89 -0.78 4.98 -2.21
CA ILE A 89 -1.20 3.60 -2.50
C ILE A 89 -1.80 2.97 -1.25
N PHE A 90 -3.04 2.51 -1.37
CA PHE A 90 -3.77 1.93 -0.25
C PHE A 90 -4.43 0.59 -0.61
N ILE A 91 -4.21 -0.45 0.20
CA ILE A 91 -4.69 -1.81 -0.04
C ILE A 91 -5.42 -2.33 1.20
N GLY A 92 -6.58 -2.95 0.98
CA GLY A 92 -7.33 -3.62 2.03
C GLY A 92 -8.41 -2.77 2.66
N ILE A 93 -8.57 -2.79 3.96
CA ILE A 93 -9.55 -2.22 4.89
C ILE A 93 -11.01 -2.64 4.57
N HIS A 94 -11.50 -2.41 3.35
CA HIS A 94 -12.88 -2.71 2.97
C HIS A 94 -13.02 -4.06 2.28
N GLY A 95 -14.07 -4.79 2.62
CA GLY A 95 -14.40 -6.10 2.07
C GLY A 95 -15.79 -6.58 2.50
N ASN A 96 -16.02 -7.88 2.38
CA ASN A 96 -17.20 -8.54 2.91
C ASN A 96 -16.81 -9.32 4.16
N ALA A 97 -17.14 -8.79 5.34
CA ALA A 97 -16.76 -9.37 6.62
C ALA A 97 -17.35 -10.78 6.87
N GLU A 98 -18.50 -11.09 6.29
CA GLU A 98 -19.16 -12.39 6.45
C GLU A 98 -18.53 -13.46 5.57
N ARG A 99 -18.32 -13.14 4.28
CA ARG A 99 -17.76 -14.08 3.30
C ARG A 99 -16.24 -14.22 3.42
N GLY A 100 -15.55 -13.11 3.64
CA GLY A 100 -14.10 -13.02 3.62
C GLY A 100 -13.55 -13.09 2.18
N ASP A 101 -13.16 -11.94 1.63
CA ASP A 101 -12.62 -11.83 0.29
C ASP A 101 -11.09 -11.97 0.29
N THR A 102 -10.52 -12.03 -0.92
CA THR A 102 -9.05 -12.05 -1.12
C THR A 102 -8.63 -10.92 -2.05
N ILE A 103 -7.57 -10.22 -1.66
CA ILE A 103 -6.88 -9.21 -2.45
C ILE A 103 -5.50 -9.78 -2.74
N GLU A 104 -5.18 -10.09 -4.01
CA GLU A 104 -3.98 -10.84 -4.32
C GLU A 104 -3.32 -10.49 -5.65
N ASN A 105 -2.01 -10.78 -5.73
CA ASN A 105 -1.21 -10.58 -6.93
C ASN A 105 -1.22 -9.12 -7.39
N LEU A 106 -0.83 -8.22 -6.49
CA LEU A 106 -0.73 -6.79 -6.78
C LEU A 106 0.72 -6.41 -7.04
N HIS A 107 0.96 -5.64 -8.09
CA HIS A 107 2.29 -5.20 -8.49
C HIS A 107 2.32 -3.70 -8.76
N TYR A 108 3.13 -2.98 -7.99
CA TYR A 108 3.37 -1.54 -8.11
C TYR A 108 4.82 -1.31 -8.48
N GLU A 109 5.08 -0.78 -9.67
CA GLU A 109 6.43 -0.71 -10.24
C GLU A 109 6.76 0.65 -10.83
N ASN A 110 7.97 1.13 -10.59
CA ASN A 110 8.49 2.37 -11.17
C ASN A 110 7.57 3.56 -10.92
N ILE A 111 7.41 3.93 -9.64
CA ILE A 111 6.47 4.97 -9.21
C ILE A 111 7.22 6.09 -8.48
N ASP A 112 6.90 7.34 -8.83
CA ASP A 112 7.28 8.52 -8.08
C ASP A 112 6.12 8.97 -7.19
N ILE A 113 6.35 9.06 -5.87
CA ILE A 113 5.41 9.62 -4.90
C ILE A 113 5.92 11.00 -4.51
N LEU A 114 5.24 12.04 -4.98
CA LEU A 114 5.65 13.43 -4.79
C LEU A 114 5.28 13.96 -3.41
N GLY A 115 4.22 13.46 -2.81
CA GLY A 115 3.77 13.89 -1.49
C GLY A 115 2.74 12.98 -0.85
N GLN A 116 2.71 13.01 0.50
CA GLN A 116 1.69 12.38 1.33
C GLN A 116 1.39 13.27 2.54
N ALA A 117 0.11 13.34 2.93
CA ALA A 117 -0.33 13.93 4.18
C ALA A 117 -1.49 13.12 4.78
N GLU A 118 -1.20 12.14 5.65
CA GLU A 118 -2.20 11.36 6.38
C GLU A 118 -2.07 11.60 7.89
N PRO A 119 -2.99 12.37 8.49
CA PRO A 119 -2.92 12.73 9.90
C PRO A 119 -3.34 11.61 10.87
N GLN A 120 -4.02 10.57 10.42
CA GLN A 120 -4.49 9.49 11.28
C GLN A 120 -3.35 8.54 11.62
N VAL A 121 -2.77 8.68 12.82
CA VAL A 121 -1.53 7.99 13.25
C VAL A 121 -1.56 6.47 13.04
N ASP A 122 -2.68 5.82 13.28
CA ASP A 122 -2.82 4.36 13.11
C ASP A 122 -3.23 3.94 11.70
N TYR A 123 -3.19 4.86 10.75
CA TYR A 123 -3.71 4.65 9.39
C TYR A 123 -2.76 5.18 8.31
N GLN A 124 -1.51 5.42 8.65
CA GLN A 124 -0.52 6.07 7.79
C GLN A 124 0.21 5.08 6.87
N GLY A 125 0.93 5.62 5.91
CA GLY A 125 1.80 4.89 4.98
C GLY A 125 1.66 5.37 3.54
N CYS A 126 2.77 5.75 2.90
CA CYS A 126 2.78 5.96 1.46
C CYS A 126 2.43 4.66 0.71
N LEU A 127 2.95 3.54 1.23
CA LEU A 127 2.72 2.19 0.73
C LEU A 127 1.97 1.43 1.83
N ALA A 128 0.63 1.49 1.81
CA ALA A 128 -0.18 1.04 2.92
C ALA A 128 -0.98 -0.23 2.59
N ILE A 129 -0.86 -1.22 3.46
CA ILE A 129 -1.71 -2.40 3.54
C ILE A 129 -2.38 -2.38 4.92
N ASN A 130 -3.67 -2.04 4.96
CA ASN A 130 -4.50 -2.11 6.16
C ASN A 130 -5.57 -3.17 5.94
N CYS A 131 -5.30 -4.40 6.30
CA CYS A 131 -6.17 -5.53 6.07
C CYS A 131 -7.31 -5.56 7.11
N GLY A 132 -8.53 -5.29 6.68
CA GLY A 132 -9.76 -5.32 7.47
C GLY A 132 -10.85 -6.18 6.83
N ASP A 133 -12.08 -6.12 7.35
CA ASP A 133 -13.29 -6.76 6.82
C ASP A 133 -13.10 -8.23 6.39
N ASN A 134 -12.37 -8.99 7.21
CA ASN A 134 -12.10 -10.40 6.95
C ASN A 134 -11.41 -10.71 5.62
N ASN A 135 -10.75 -9.73 5.01
CA ASN A 135 -9.94 -9.92 3.82
C ASN A 135 -8.68 -10.74 4.12
N LEU A 136 -8.20 -11.47 3.12
CA LEU A 136 -6.82 -11.93 3.04
C LEU A 136 -6.10 -11.11 1.96
N VAL A 137 -5.02 -10.42 2.34
CA VAL A 137 -4.14 -9.73 1.38
C VAL A 137 -2.89 -10.56 1.18
N ARG A 138 -2.52 -10.88 -0.07
CA ARG A 138 -1.32 -11.67 -0.33
C ARG A 138 -0.66 -11.39 -1.67
N ASN A 139 0.63 -11.73 -1.76
CA ASN A 139 1.43 -11.59 -2.98
C ASN A 139 1.42 -10.14 -3.50
N VAL A 140 1.88 -9.21 -2.68
CA VAL A 140 1.97 -7.79 -3.02
C VAL A 140 3.43 -7.41 -3.22
N THR A 141 3.74 -6.77 -4.32
CA THR A 141 5.09 -6.26 -4.61
C THR A 141 5.07 -4.77 -4.89
N PHE A 142 5.92 -4.05 -4.18
CA PHE A 142 6.29 -2.66 -4.45
C PHE A 142 7.73 -2.65 -4.92
N ASP A 143 7.99 -2.23 -6.16
CA ASP A 143 9.32 -2.25 -6.75
C ASP A 143 9.71 -0.90 -7.39
N ASN A 144 10.93 -0.47 -7.14
CA ASN A 144 11.49 0.77 -7.71
C ASN A 144 10.61 1.99 -7.46
N ILE A 145 10.33 2.28 -6.18
CA ILE A 145 9.50 3.43 -5.77
C ILE A 145 10.35 4.49 -5.11
N ARG A 146 10.14 5.74 -5.54
CA ARG A 146 10.82 6.93 -5.03
C ARG A 146 9.82 7.81 -4.32
N ILE A 147 10.06 8.08 -3.04
CA ILE A 147 9.22 8.93 -2.19
C ILE A 147 9.97 10.22 -1.93
N GLU A 148 9.41 11.36 -2.37
CA GLU A 148 10.06 12.66 -2.26
C GLU A 148 9.69 13.37 -0.97
N GLN A 149 8.40 13.43 -0.62
CA GLN A 149 7.93 14.16 0.54
C GLN A 149 6.88 13.40 1.33
N ILE A 150 7.04 13.41 2.65
CA ILE A 150 6.03 13.01 3.62
C ILE A 150 5.82 14.20 4.56
N GLU A 151 4.71 14.93 4.37
CA GLU A 151 4.37 16.06 5.24
C GLU A 151 3.88 15.55 6.59
N GLN A 152 3.02 14.52 6.54
CA GLN A 152 2.50 13.82 7.70
C GLN A 152 2.22 12.38 7.32
N GLY A 153 2.84 11.42 8.00
CA GLY A 153 2.66 10.02 7.66
C GLY A 153 3.94 9.19 7.79
N SER A 154 3.91 7.99 7.27
CA SER A 154 5.01 7.03 7.29
C SER A 154 5.34 6.50 5.89
N ILE A 155 6.53 5.90 5.76
CA ILE A 155 6.97 5.32 4.48
C ILE A 155 6.06 4.16 4.09
N LEU A 156 5.74 3.27 5.04
CA LEU A 156 4.88 2.11 4.79
C LEU A 156 4.07 1.72 6.02
N GLN A 157 3.01 0.97 5.76
CA GLN A 157 2.25 0.27 6.80
C GLN A 157 1.80 -1.09 6.28
N VAL A 158 1.97 -2.14 7.09
CA VAL A 158 1.50 -3.50 6.80
C VAL A 158 0.80 -4.02 8.05
N LYS A 159 -0.52 -3.95 8.06
CA LYS A 159 -1.31 -4.32 9.23
C LYS A 159 -2.43 -5.28 8.91
N VAL A 160 -2.64 -6.25 9.80
CA VAL A 160 -3.95 -6.84 10.01
C VAL A 160 -4.60 -6.07 11.14
N GLY A 161 -5.73 -5.43 10.90
CA GLY A 161 -6.32 -4.53 11.87
C GLY A 161 -7.85 -4.58 11.91
N TYR A 162 -8.39 -3.89 12.91
CA TYR A 162 -9.81 -3.66 13.07
C TYR A 162 -10.03 -2.19 13.39
N ASN A 163 -10.15 -1.37 12.37
CA ASN A 163 -10.48 0.03 12.52
C ASN A 163 -12.00 0.22 12.36
N GLN A 164 -12.71 0.33 13.48
CA GLN A 164 -14.17 0.41 13.52
C GLN A 164 -14.78 1.60 12.75
N LYS A 165 -13.97 2.60 12.40
CA LYS A 165 -14.40 3.70 11.53
C LYS A 165 -14.60 3.23 10.08
N TYR A 166 -13.85 2.24 9.63
CA TYR A 166 -13.75 1.86 8.23
C TYR A 166 -14.15 0.42 7.93
N CYS A 167 -14.08 -0.47 8.91
CA CYS A 167 -14.38 -1.89 8.73
C CYS A 167 -15.17 -2.46 9.90
N THR A 168 -15.88 -3.55 9.66
CA THR A 168 -16.79 -4.21 10.62
C THR A 168 -16.18 -5.46 11.26
N ALA A 169 -15.06 -5.94 10.73
CA ALA A 169 -14.30 -7.07 11.25
C ALA A 169 -12.80 -6.88 11.04
N PRO A 170 -11.93 -7.54 11.83
CA PRO A 170 -10.50 -7.58 11.52
C PRO A 170 -10.24 -8.34 10.23
N GLY A 171 -9.11 -8.07 9.58
CA GLY A 171 -8.62 -8.84 8.44
C GLY A 171 -8.27 -10.28 8.81
N ARG A 172 -8.23 -11.21 7.84
CA ARG A 172 -7.78 -12.59 8.05
C ARG A 172 -6.27 -12.72 8.14
N GLY A 173 -5.54 -11.93 7.37
CA GLY A 173 -4.08 -12.00 7.33
C GLY A 173 -3.47 -11.18 6.20
N VAL A 174 -2.17 -10.98 6.28
CA VAL A 174 -1.35 -10.44 5.20
C VAL A 174 -0.19 -11.41 4.95
N GLU A 175 0.03 -11.82 3.70
CA GLU A 175 1.03 -12.83 3.34
C GLU A 175 1.86 -12.41 2.11
N ASN A 176 3.15 -12.69 2.15
CA ASN A 176 4.06 -12.52 1.01
C ASN A 176 4.06 -11.08 0.43
N VAL A 177 4.55 -10.14 1.20
CA VAL A 177 4.71 -8.73 0.77
C VAL A 177 6.19 -8.44 0.53
N THR A 178 6.49 -7.88 -0.62
CA THR A 178 7.87 -7.50 -0.98
C THR A 178 7.94 -6.00 -1.24
N PHE A 179 8.86 -5.36 -0.54
CA PHE A 179 9.30 -3.99 -0.82
C PHE A 179 10.71 -4.07 -1.40
N ARG A 180 10.86 -3.68 -2.67
CA ARG A 180 12.14 -3.74 -3.37
C ARG A 180 12.52 -2.37 -3.92
N ASN A 181 13.79 -1.99 -3.76
CA ASN A 181 14.32 -0.73 -4.30
C ASN A 181 13.49 0.51 -3.90
N ILE A 182 13.07 0.58 -2.65
CA ILE A 182 12.33 1.74 -2.14
C ILE A 182 13.32 2.81 -1.70
N ARG A 183 13.13 4.05 -2.14
CA ARG A 183 13.99 5.19 -1.80
C ARG A 183 13.16 6.32 -1.21
N TYR A 184 13.61 6.79 -0.06
CA TYR A 184 13.08 7.99 0.58
C TYR A 184 14.21 8.94 0.95
N LYS A 185 14.03 10.22 0.68
CA LYS A 185 14.95 11.28 1.10
C LYS A 185 14.16 12.48 1.61
N GLY A 186 14.16 12.71 2.92
CA GLY A 186 13.40 13.79 3.51
C GLY A 186 13.55 13.85 5.02
N HIS A 187 12.67 14.59 5.68
CA HIS A 187 12.58 14.62 7.14
C HIS A 187 12.24 13.22 7.68
N GLN A 188 12.52 12.99 8.96
CA GLN A 188 12.17 11.72 9.59
C GLN A 188 10.64 11.57 9.60
N PRO A 189 10.08 10.56 8.92
CA PRO A 189 8.64 10.31 8.93
C PRO A 189 8.21 9.68 10.26
N TYR A 190 6.91 9.54 10.48
CA TYR A 190 6.40 8.74 11.58
C TYR A 190 6.81 7.27 11.43
N LEU A 191 6.66 6.49 12.50
CA LEU A 191 7.02 5.08 12.48
C LEU A 191 6.20 4.33 11.42
N SER A 192 6.88 3.64 10.53
CA SER A 192 6.28 2.57 9.75
C SER A 192 5.86 1.44 10.67
N ILE A 193 4.73 0.80 10.41
CA ILE A 193 4.21 -0.25 11.28
C ILE A 193 4.03 -1.55 10.48
N VAL A 194 4.54 -2.65 11.04
CA VAL A 194 4.26 -4.01 10.57
C VAL A 194 3.69 -4.77 11.76
N ASN A 195 2.38 -5.13 11.73
CA ASN A 195 1.70 -5.72 12.88
C ASN A 195 0.54 -6.63 12.48
N GLY A 196 0.48 -7.83 13.08
CA GLY A 196 -0.67 -8.71 13.02
C GLY A 196 -1.75 -8.35 14.06
N TYR A 197 -2.84 -9.08 14.06
CA TYR A 197 -3.98 -8.84 14.95
C TYR A 197 -4.10 -9.88 16.06
N SER A 198 -3.94 -11.17 15.72
CA SER A 198 -3.99 -12.31 16.66
C SER A 198 -3.14 -13.47 16.13
N GLU A 199 -3.08 -14.57 16.90
CA GLU A 199 -2.36 -15.78 16.49
C GLU A 199 -2.91 -16.40 15.18
N GLU A 200 -4.19 -16.22 14.88
CA GLU A 200 -4.83 -16.71 13.66
C GLU A 200 -4.81 -15.67 12.52
N ARG A 201 -4.50 -14.40 12.85
CA ARG A 201 -4.62 -13.25 11.95
C ARG A 201 -3.30 -12.48 11.87
N LYS A 202 -2.32 -13.12 11.22
CA LYS A 202 -0.92 -12.70 11.21
C LYS A 202 -0.54 -11.91 9.97
N VAL A 203 0.60 -11.24 10.09
CA VAL A 203 1.40 -10.80 8.95
C VAL A 203 2.52 -11.81 8.76
N LYS A 204 2.63 -12.41 7.56
CA LYS A 204 3.62 -13.45 7.25
C LYS A 204 4.39 -13.15 5.98
N GLY A 205 5.72 -13.23 6.06
CA GLY A 205 6.58 -13.11 4.89
C GLY A 205 6.63 -11.68 4.35
N VAL A 206 7.25 -10.75 5.09
CA VAL A 206 7.54 -9.40 4.61
C VAL A 206 9.02 -9.27 4.30
N THR A 207 9.34 -9.02 3.04
CA THR A 207 10.71 -8.89 2.56
C THR A 207 11.02 -7.44 2.19
N PHE A 208 12.12 -6.93 2.69
CA PHE A 208 12.68 -5.62 2.35
C PHE A 208 14.01 -5.83 1.63
N GLU A 209 14.10 -5.43 0.37
CA GLU A 209 15.28 -5.59 -0.48
C GLU A 209 15.69 -4.23 -1.06
N GLY A 210 16.91 -3.79 -0.79
CA GLY A 210 17.40 -2.52 -1.35
C GLY A 210 16.70 -1.26 -0.85
N ILE A 211 16.25 -1.26 0.41
CA ILE A 211 15.58 -0.10 1.01
C ILE A 211 16.60 0.98 1.37
N LYS A 212 16.40 2.19 0.87
CA LYS A 212 17.31 3.31 1.09
C LYS A 212 16.60 4.51 1.71
N ILE A 213 16.95 4.84 2.94
CA ILE A 213 16.40 5.99 3.67
C ILE A 213 17.50 7.00 3.93
N ASN A 214 17.33 8.22 3.44
CA ASN A 214 18.31 9.32 3.56
C ASN A 214 19.75 8.90 3.18
N GLY A 215 19.88 8.12 2.10
CA GLY A 215 21.16 7.65 1.59
C GLY A 215 21.69 6.37 2.27
N ARG A 216 21.11 5.94 3.41
CA ARG A 216 21.52 4.72 4.13
C ARG A 216 20.77 3.51 3.58
N LEU A 217 21.52 2.51 3.14
CA LEU A 217 20.98 1.21 2.74
C LEU A 217 20.71 0.37 4.01
N LEU A 218 19.52 -0.20 4.09
CA LEU A 218 19.04 -0.96 5.26
C LEU A 218 19.05 -2.45 4.95
N HIS A 219 19.79 -3.24 5.75
CA HIS A 219 19.85 -4.69 5.61
C HIS A 219 20.34 -5.35 6.91
N ASP A 220 20.10 -6.63 7.05
CA ASP A 220 20.42 -7.37 8.29
C ASP A 220 21.91 -7.46 8.62
N LYS A 221 22.76 -7.23 7.63
CA LYS A 221 24.23 -7.24 7.77
C LYS A 221 24.86 -5.84 7.79
N MET A 222 24.14 -4.81 8.30
CA MET A 222 24.71 -3.46 8.40
C MET A 222 25.94 -3.44 9.29
N GLU A 223 27.00 -2.75 8.86
CA GLU A 223 28.22 -2.57 9.65
C GLU A 223 27.90 -1.92 11.01
N GLY A 224 28.51 -2.45 12.08
CA GLY A 224 28.30 -1.97 13.45
C GLY A 224 26.96 -2.33 14.08
N LYS A 225 26.05 -3.04 13.37
CA LYS A 225 24.81 -3.55 13.96
C LYS A 225 25.11 -4.80 14.78
N PRO A 226 24.86 -4.81 16.12
CA PRO A 226 24.99 -6.03 16.91
C PRO A 226 24.05 -7.13 16.43
N ALA A 227 24.48 -8.38 16.54
CA ALA A 227 23.72 -9.53 16.03
C ALA A 227 22.33 -9.70 16.69
N TRP A 228 22.19 -9.24 17.93
CA TRP A 228 20.92 -9.34 18.69
C TRP A 228 19.95 -8.20 18.44
N TYR A 229 20.32 -7.14 17.71
CA TYR A 229 19.39 -6.10 17.31
C TYR A 229 18.69 -6.45 16.01
N ALA A 230 17.38 -6.21 15.95
CA ALA A 230 16.65 -6.27 14.69
C ALA A 230 17.01 -5.07 13.79
N THR A 231 16.95 -5.25 12.50
CA THR A 231 17.20 -4.13 11.56
C THR A 231 16.18 -3.00 11.75
N ALA A 232 14.94 -3.35 12.11
CA ALA A 232 13.89 -2.39 12.45
C ALA A 232 14.26 -1.44 13.60
N ASP A 233 15.20 -1.79 14.48
CA ASP A 233 15.65 -0.93 15.57
C ASP A 233 16.49 0.28 15.08
N TYR A 234 16.95 0.25 13.82
CA TYR A 234 17.80 1.27 13.20
C TYR A 234 17.07 2.16 12.19
N ILE A 235 15.79 1.94 12.01
CA ILE A 235 14.95 2.67 11.06
C ILE A 235 13.66 3.11 11.76
N PRO A 236 12.95 4.13 11.27
CA PRO A 236 11.66 4.50 11.84
C PRO A 236 10.59 3.44 11.50
N MET A 237 10.70 2.26 12.11
CA MET A 237 9.79 1.13 11.92
C MET A 237 9.55 0.41 13.25
N TYR A 238 8.30 0.09 13.50
CA TYR A 238 7.87 -0.79 14.57
C TYR A 238 7.39 -2.11 13.99
N VAL A 239 8.01 -3.20 14.41
CA VAL A 239 7.55 -4.57 14.13
C VAL A 239 6.87 -5.08 15.40
N GLY A 240 5.57 -5.21 15.36
CA GLY A 240 4.75 -5.57 16.50
C GLY A 240 4.52 -7.07 16.62
N ASN A 241 3.39 -7.43 17.26
CA ASN A 241 3.04 -8.82 17.53
C ASN A 241 2.46 -9.51 16.29
N HIS A 242 2.45 -10.86 16.32
CA HIS A 242 1.86 -11.71 15.28
C HIS A 242 2.43 -11.44 13.88
N VAL A 243 3.74 -11.20 13.82
CA VAL A 243 4.53 -11.04 12.59
C VAL A 243 5.51 -12.20 12.47
N GLU A 244 5.49 -12.88 11.33
CA GLU A 244 6.37 -14.01 11.04
C GLU A 244 7.16 -13.76 9.76
N ASN A 245 8.44 -14.16 9.76
CA ASN A 245 9.31 -14.14 8.57
C ASN A 245 9.44 -12.73 7.96
N ILE A 246 9.99 -11.80 8.73
CA ILE A 246 10.41 -10.47 8.25
C ILE A 246 11.93 -10.47 8.02
N GLY A 247 12.39 -9.89 6.92
CA GLY A 247 13.82 -9.83 6.59
C GLY A 247 14.20 -8.64 5.75
N PHE A 248 15.44 -8.18 5.92
CA PHE A 248 16.03 -7.06 5.20
C PHE A 248 17.30 -7.50 4.48
N SER A 249 17.32 -7.40 3.16
CA SER A 249 18.44 -7.80 2.31
C SER A 249 18.97 -6.65 1.44
N ILE A 250 20.21 -6.82 1.00
CA ILE A 250 20.76 -6.04 -0.11
C ILE A 250 20.17 -6.56 -1.44
N PRO A 251 20.15 -5.71 -2.47
CA PRO A 251 19.74 -6.12 -3.82
C PRO A 251 20.59 -7.25 -4.38
#